data_0eeef0002bb48d33007633efd53d4ce6
#
_entry.id   0eeef0002bb48d33007633efd53d4ce6
#
_cell.length_a   1.000
_cell.length_b   1.000
_cell.length_c   1.000
_cell.angle_alpha   90.00
_cell.angle_beta   90.00
_cell.angle_gamma   90.00
#
_symmetry.space_group_name_H-M   'P 1'
#
loop_
_entity.id
_entity.type
_entity.pdbx_description
1 polymer ?
#
loop_
_entity_poly.entity_id
_entity_poly.type
_entity_poly.pdbx_seq_one_letter_code
_entity_poly.pdbx_strand_id
1 'polypeptide(L)'
;MHQSTYSSAGWESWGLAFRPAIPEGMPLLFDDDLLFEDSNGIRPTTVINCWACELPANGCPSPNSWPYYVRTMREWLEFISEHGVVLFDTGRRLKAALGVYSVYRAQGPIKHHFEASTWNQSMGILAGFYKWARDEGYADSEPFTYRQAVWAFKGQVRRGRVNQSRRRQAKPHVTIKYLDDDFTDMFLKGLAGLSPDGERDLRYRGRELARNSAIGRVIVSSGPGVHVPAGLRGARASLTADCGAAVVPDPVRGHQGKQVPRVVDRLRLAG
;
A
#
# COMPACT_ATOMS: atom_id res chain seq x y z
N MET A 1 -20.34 -7.17 6.67
CA MET A 1 -19.31 -7.32 5.61
C MET A 1 -18.00 -7.83 6.23
N HIS A 2 -17.36 -8.83 5.67
CA HIS A 2 -16.12 -9.40 6.17
C HIS A 2 -15.07 -9.50 5.07
N GLN A 3 -13.80 -9.65 5.47
CA GLN A 3 -12.66 -9.77 4.58
C GLN A 3 -12.04 -11.16 4.75
N SER A 4 -11.75 -11.82 3.63
CA SER A 4 -11.03 -13.10 3.60
C SER A 4 -9.85 -13.02 2.65
N THR A 5 -8.84 -13.86 2.87
CA THR A 5 -7.67 -13.92 1.99
C THR A 5 -7.82 -15.10 1.05
N TYR A 6 -7.69 -14.84 -0.25
CA TYR A 6 -7.77 -15.88 -1.27
C TYR A 6 -6.56 -16.82 -1.18
N SER A 7 -6.84 -18.13 -1.27
CA SER A 7 -5.84 -19.15 -1.46
C SER A 7 -6.29 -20.13 -2.54
N SER A 8 -5.39 -20.48 -3.42
CA SER A 8 -5.63 -21.51 -4.45
C SER A 8 -5.45 -22.94 -3.92
N ALA A 9 -5.08 -23.13 -2.67
CA ALA A 9 -4.87 -24.44 -2.07
C ALA A 9 -6.18 -25.24 -2.06
N GLY A 10 -6.13 -26.49 -2.54
CA GLY A 10 -7.29 -27.39 -2.56
C GLY A 10 -8.20 -27.24 -3.78
N TRP A 11 -7.90 -26.35 -4.72
CA TRP A 11 -8.71 -26.19 -5.94
C TRP A 11 -8.83 -27.47 -6.78
N GLU A 12 -7.79 -28.31 -6.77
CA GLU A 12 -7.79 -29.60 -7.49
C GLU A 12 -8.89 -30.54 -7.01
N SER A 13 -9.28 -30.44 -5.74
CA SER A 13 -10.31 -31.29 -5.14
C SER A 13 -11.74 -30.87 -5.54
N TRP A 14 -11.92 -29.67 -6.10
CA TRP A 14 -13.24 -29.14 -6.43
C TRP A 14 -13.72 -29.49 -7.84
N GLY A 15 -12.86 -30.13 -8.66
CA GLY A 15 -13.22 -30.58 -10.01
C GLY A 15 -13.55 -29.46 -11.00
N LEU A 16 -13.15 -28.22 -10.71
CA LEU A 16 -13.41 -27.08 -11.57
C LEU A 16 -12.46 -27.09 -12.77
N ALA A 17 -13.02 -26.82 -13.95
CA ALA A 17 -12.29 -26.84 -15.21
C ALA A 17 -11.21 -25.74 -15.33
N PHE A 18 -11.32 -24.68 -14.56
CA PHE A 18 -10.35 -23.58 -14.57
C PHE A 18 -10.27 -22.90 -13.19
N ARG A 19 -9.12 -22.27 -12.93
CA ARG A 19 -8.90 -21.46 -11.74
C ARG A 19 -9.24 -19.99 -12.02
N PRO A 20 -9.87 -19.27 -11.07
CA PRO A 20 -10.02 -17.83 -11.19
C PRO A 20 -8.66 -17.15 -11.30
N ALA A 21 -8.58 -16.08 -12.07
CA ALA A 21 -7.36 -15.27 -12.19
C ALA A 21 -7.24 -14.29 -10.98
N ILE A 22 -7.31 -14.85 -9.76
CA ILE A 22 -7.16 -14.10 -8.51
C ILE A 22 -5.72 -14.30 -8.03
N PRO A 23 -4.96 -13.23 -7.74
CA PRO A 23 -3.61 -13.35 -7.19
C PRO A 23 -3.62 -14.06 -5.83
N GLU A 24 -2.67 -14.97 -5.62
CA GLU A 24 -2.53 -15.67 -4.34
C GLU A 24 -2.29 -14.68 -3.20
N GLY A 25 -3.00 -14.87 -2.08
CA GLY A 25 -2.92 -13.97 -0.94
C GLY A 25 -3.74 -12.67 -1.09
N MET A 26 -4.53 -12.53 -2.16
CA MET A 26 -5.37 -11.34 -2.36
C MET A 26 -6.48 -11.28 -1.31
N PRO A 27 -6.60 -10.19 -0.55
CA PRO A 27 -7.73 -9.98 0.34
C PRO A 27 -8.98 -9.63 -0.49
N LEU A 28 -10.08 -10.29 -0.22
CA LEU A 28 -11.37 -10.10 -0.86
C LEU A 28 -12.42 -9.70 0.18
N LEU A 29 -13.39 -8.89 -0.24
CA LEU A 29 -14.54 -8.47 0.57
C LEU A 29 -15.77 -9.29 0.21
N PHE A 30 -16.52 -9.69 1.23
CA PHE A 30 -17.75 -10.42 1.07
C PHE A 30 -18.86 -9.76 1.91
N ASP A 31 -20.04 -9.67 1.33
CA ASP A 31 -21.24 -9.36 2.09
C ASP A 31 -21.68 -10.59 2.89
N ASP A 32 -22.48 -10.39 3.93
CA ASP A 32 -22.86 -11.45 4.86
C ASP A 32 -23.71 -12.56 4.20
N ASP A 33 -24.37 -12.24 3.09
CA ASP A 33 -25.15 -13.17 2.28
C ASP A 33 -24.37 -13.85 1.15
N LEU A 34 -23.08 -13.52 1.00
CA LEU A 34 -22.17 -14.06 -0.02
C LEU A 34 -22.64 -13.88 -1.48
N LEU A 35 -23.55 -12.94 -1.74
CA LEU A 35 -24.00 -12.64 -3.09
C LEU A 35 -23.06 -11.63 -3.77
N PHE A 36 -22.80 -11.83 -5.05
CA PHE A 36 -21.96 -10.96 -5.87
C PHE A 36 -22.75 -9.93 -6.68
N GLU A 37 -24.03 -10.23 -6.89
CA GLU A 37 -24.99 -9.41 -7.63
C GLU A 37 -26.30 -9.35 -6.84
N ASP A 38 -27.09 -8.31 -7.07
CA ASP A 38 -28.45 -8.15 -6.57
C ASP A 38 -29.38 -7.62 -7.69
N SER A 39 -30.61 -7.26 -7.34
CA SER A 39 -31.60 -6.72 -8.30
C SER A 39 -31.14 -5.43 -9.00
N ASN A 40 -30.16 -4.72 -8.43
CA ASN A 40 -29.61 -3.47 -8.96
C ASN A 40 -28.32 -3.71 -9.78
N GLY A 41 -27.86 -4.95 -9.89
CA GLY A 41 -26.67 -5.34 -10.63
C GLY A 41 -25.52 -5.78 -9.75
N ILE A 42 -24.28 -5.54 -10.20
CA ILE A 42 -23.06 -5.95 -9.51
C ILE A 42 -22.91 -5.18 -8.19
N ARG A 43 -22.68 -5.90 -7.10
CA ARG A 43 -22.52 -5.29 -5.78
C ARG A 43 -21.23 -4.49 -5.63
N PRO A 44 -21.22 -3.45 -4.79
CA PRO A 44 -20.02 -2.64 -4.50
C PRO A 44 -18.82 -3.47 -4.04
N THR A 45 -19.02 -4.50 -3.20
CA THR A 45 -17.98 -5.44 -2.74
C THR A 45 -17.34 -6.19 -3.89
N THR A 46 -18.15 -6.65 -4.85
CA THR A 46 -17.66 -7.33 -6.07
C THR A 46 -16.81 -6.40 -6.92
N VAL A 47 -17.24 -5.15 -7.12
CA VAL A 47 -16.46 -4.17 -7.89
C VAL A 47 -15.13 -3.86 -7.20
N ILE A 48 -15.11 -3.73 -5.87
CA ILE A 48 -13.87 -3.55 -5.11
C ILE A 48 -12.94 -4.77 -5.27
N ASN A 49 -13.48 -5.99 -5.27
CA ASN A 49 -12.70 -7.19 -5.48
C ASN A 49 -12.11 -7.27 -6.90
N CYS A 50 -12.86 -6.87 -7.92
CA CYS A 50 -12.34 -6.76 -9.30
C CYS A 50 -11.15 -5.81 -9.36
N TRP A 51 -11.28 -4.62 -8.77
CA TRP A 51 -10.17 -3.67 -8.69
C TRP A 51 -8.98 -4.21 -7.90
N ALA A 52 -9.24 -4.89 -6.78
CA ALA A 52 -8.19 -5.48 -5.95
C ALA A 52 -7.36 -6.50 -6.73
N CYS A 53 -8.00 -7.35 -7.53
CA CYS A 53 -7.31 -8.34 -8.37
C CYS A 53 -6.39 -7.72 -9.42
N GLU A 54 -6.61 -6.47 -9.80
CA GLU A 54 -5.79 -5.73 -10.75
C GLU A 54 -4.64 -4.92 -10.10
N LEU A 55 -4.63 -4.77 -8.78
CA LEU A 55 -3.60 -4.01 -8.06
C LEU A 55 -2.16 -4.40 -8.43
N PRO A 56 -1.82 -5.69 -8.61
CA PRO A 56 -0.46 -6.08 -9.00
C PRO A 56 0.00 -5.47 -10.32
N ALA A 57 -0.91 -5.33 -11.28
CA ALA A 57 -0.64 -4.73 -12.60
C ALA A 57 -0.75 -3.19 -12.57
N ASN A 58 -1.53 -2.63 -11.64
CA ASN A 58 -1.89 -1.21 -11.58
C ASN A 58 -1.14 -0.43 -10.50
N GLY A 59 0.15 -0.73 -10.32
CA GLY A 59 1.05 0.09 -9.49
C GLY A 59 1.17 -0.33 -8.03
N CYS A 60 0.58 -1.47 -7.62
CA CYS A 60 0.74 -2.05 -6.29
C CYS A 60 1.21 -3.52 -6.35
N PRO A 61 2.43 -3.80 -6.80
CA PRO A 61 2.92 -5.17 -7.00
C PRO A 61 3.16 -5.94 -5.70
N SER A 62 3.30 -5.24 -4.56
CA SER A 62 3.64 -5.88 -3.28
C SER A 62 2.43 -6.47 -2.58
N PRO A 63 2.37 -7.80 -2.34
CA PRO A 63 1.29 -8.45 -1.59
C PRO A 63 1.09 -7.87 -0.19
N ASN A 64 2.15 -7.38 0.45
CA ASN A 64 2.08 -6.79 1.78
C ASN A 64 1.24 -5.51 1.85
N SER A 65 1.02 -4.85 0.70
CA SER A 65 0.24 -3.61 0.63
C SER A 65 -1.25 -3.85 0.38
N TRP A 66 -1.62 -4.98 -0.24
CA TRP A 66 -3.01 -5.25 -0.63
C TRP A 66 -4.01 -5.22 0.54
N PRO A 67 -3.68 -5.78 1.74
CA PRO A 67 -4.61 -5.72 2.88
C PRO A 67 -4.95 -4.29 3.30
N TYR A 68 -3.99 -3.37 3.18
CA TYR A 68 -4.23 -1.97 3.49
C TYR A 68 -5.14 -1.29 2.46
N TYR A 69 -4.97 -1.60 1.17
CA TYR A 69 -5.81 -1.09 0.09
C TYR A 69 -7.26 -1.54 0.25
N VAL A 70 -7.48 -2.85 0.41
CA VAL A 70 -8.82 -3.42 0.56
C VAL A 70 -9.49 -2.97 1.86
N ARG A 71 -8.75 -2.89 2.97
CA ARG A 71 -9.25 -2.36 4.23
C ARG A 71 -9.69 -0.89 4.09
N THR A 72 -8.92 -0.07 3.39
CA THR A 72 -9.29 1.34 3.15
C THR A 72 -10.60 1.44 2.37
N MET A 73 -10.80 0.58 1.37
CA MET A 73 -12.05 0.53 0.61
C MET A 73 -13.21 0.05 1.46
N ARG A 74 -13.00 -0.97 2.31
CA ARG A 74 -14.02 -1.47 3.23
C ARG A 74 -14.45 -0.37 4.20
N GLU A 75 -13.51 0.29 4.85
CA GLU A 75 -13.80 1.36 5.81
C GLU A 75 -14.55 2.54 5.17
N TRP A 76 -14.24 2.85 3.92
CA TRP A 76 -14.96 3.86 3.15
C TRP A 76 -16.37 3.39 2.81
N LEU A 77 -16.54 2.16 2.30
CA LEU A 77 -17.83 1.60 1.93
C LEU A 77 -18.77 1.49 3.14
N GLU A 78 -18.26 0.99 4.28
CA GLU A 78 -19.01 0.91 5.53
C GLU A 78 -19.50 2.31 5.95
N PHE A 79 -18.61 3.29 5.96
CA PHE A 79 -18.94 4.66 6.35
C PHE A 79 -20.01 5.29 5.46
N ILE A 80 -19.88 5.21 4.14
CA ILE A 80 -20.87 5.82 3.23
C ILE A 80 -22.22 5.09 3.32
N SER A 81 -22.22 3.77 3.48
CA SER A 81 -23.44 2.97 3.63
C SER A 81 -24.22 3.34 4.89
N GLU A 82 -23.54 3.55 6.02
CA GLU A 82 -24.14 4.04 7.27
C GLU A 82 -24.79 5.42 7.09
N HIS A 83 -24.31 6.22 6.14
CA HIS A 83 -24.86 7.56 5.85
C HIS A 83 -25.82 7.57 4.66
N GLY A 84 -26.27 6.40 4.18
CA GLY A 84 -27.23 6.27 3.09
C GLY A 84 -26.68 6.76 1.73
N VAL A 85 -25.37 6.69 1.53
CA VAL A 85 -24.69 7.03 0.27
C VAL A 85 -24.18 5.74 -0.35
N VAL A 86 -24.40 5.56 -1.65
CA VAL A 86 -23.89 4.40 -2.39
C VAL A 86 -22.50 4.68 -2.98
N LEU A 87 -21.75 3.62 -3.25
CA LEU A 87 -20.34 3.73 -3.70
C LEU A 87 -20.19 4.55 -4.99
N PHE A 88 -21.17 4.47 -5.90
CA PHE A 88 -21.18 5.17 -7.18
C PHE A 88 -22.32 6.21 -7.26
N ASP A 89 -22.55 6.90 -6.17
CA ASP A 89 -23.52 8.00 -6.09
C ASP A 89 -23.05 9.23 -6.88
N THR A 90 -23.89 10.24 -6.98
CA THR A 90 -23.54 11.49 -7.62
C THR A 90 -22.33 12.15 -6.97
N GLY A 91 -21.49 12.81 -7.76
CA GLY A 91 -20.28 13.48 -7.25
C GLY A 91 -20.56 14.50 -6.15
N ARG A 92 -21.76 15.11 -6.10
CA ARG A 92 -22.19 16.02 -5.03
C ARG A 92 -22.35 15.27 -3.70
N ARG A 93 -23.05 14.13 -3.72
CA ARG A 93 -23.26 13.30 -2.50
C ARG A 93 -21.96 12.69 -2.02
N LEU A 94 -21.14 12.15 -2.94
CA LEU A 94 -19.83 11.60 -2.62
C LEU A 94 -18.88 12.65 -1.99
N LYS A 95 -18.88 13.89 -2.51
CA LYS A 95 -18.07 14.99 -1.93
C LYS A 95 -18.56 15.38 -0.54
N ALA A 96 -19.86 15.43 -0.32
CA ALA A 96 -20.44 15.70 0.98
C ALA A 96 -20.05 14.60 1.98
N ALA A 97 -20.19 13.31 1.59
CA ALA A 97 -19.77 12.17 2.39
C ALA A 97 -18.27 12.22 2.73
N LEU A 98 -17.41 12.57 1.75
CA LEU A 98 -15.97 12.72 1.98
C LEU A 98 -15.65 13.83 3.00
N GLY A 99 -16.41 14.94 2.99
CA GLY A 99 -16.28 16.00 3.97
C GLY A 99 -16.58 15.50 5.39
N VAL A 100 -17.69 14.78 5.57
CA VAL A 100 -18.06 14.17 6.86
C VAL A 100 -17.05 13.11 7.27
N TYR A 101 -16.60 12.25 6.35
CA TYR A 101 -15.55 11.25 6.62
C TYR A 101 -14.24 11.86 7.09
N SER A 102 -13.87 13.02 6.52
CA SER A 102 -12.68 13.74 6.93
C SER A 102 -12.74 14.19 8.40
N VAL A 103 -13.89 14.69 8.85
CA VAL A 103 -14.11 15.07 10.26
C VAL A 103 -14.17 13.83 11.15
N TYR A 104 -14.90 12.81 10.74
CA TYR A 104 -15.01 11.54 11.47
C TYR A 104 -13.63 10.91 11.73
N ARG A 105 -12.75 10.84 10.71
CA ARG A 105 -11.41 10.27 10.86
C ARG A 105 -10.44 11.17 11.62
N ALA A 106 -10.71 12.47 11.74
CA ALA A 106 -9.89 13.41 12.51
C ALA A 106 -10.30 13.51 13.98
N GLN A 107 -11.60 13.47 14.28
CA GLN A 107 -12.14 13.85 15.59
C GLN A 107 -13.36 13.01 16.01
N GLY A 108 -13.77 12.04 15.19
CA GLY A 108 -14.94 11.21 15.47
C GLY A 108 -14.74 10.26 16.66
N PRO A 109 -15.80 9.56 17.09
CA PRO A 109 -15.77 8.64 18.23
C PRO A 109 -15.09 7.29 17.85
N ILE A 110 -13.83 7.39 17.38
CA ILE A 110 -13.01 6.24 17.00
C ILE A 110 -11.76 6.16 17.84
N LYS A 111 -11.27 4.96 18.09
CA LYS A 111 -10.11 4.72 18.95
C LYS A 111 -8.82 5.34 18.40
N HIS A 112 -8.66 5.34 17.08
CA HIS A 112 -7.44 5.84 16.42
C HIS A 112 -7.79 6.82 15.32
N HIS A 113 -7.46 8.08 15.53
CA HIS A 113 -7.63 9.14 14.56
C HIS A 113 -6.53 9.07 13.48
N PHE A 114 -6.86 9.53 12.28
CA PHE A 114 -5.89 9.54 11.19
C PHE A 114 -4.99 10.76 11.25
N GLU A 115 -3.69 10.53 11.33
CA GLU A 115 -2.69 11.54 11.04
C GLU A 115 -2.73 11.97 9.56
N ALA A 116 -2.12 13.10 9.24
CA ALA A 116 -2.09 13.63 7.88
C ALA A 116 -1.46 12.67 6.87
N SER A 117 -0.45 11.89 7.28
CA SER A 117 0.20 10.88 6.44
C SER A 117 -0.75 9.74 6.08
N THR A 118 -1.39 9.14 7.08
CA THR A 118 -2.37 8.05 6.91
C THR A 118 -3.58 8.51 6.10
N TRP A 119 -4.11 9.71 6.42
CA TRP A 119 -5.17 10.32 5.63
C TRP A 119 -4.80 10.47 4.15
N ASN A 120 -3.61 11.03 3.87
CA ASN A 120 -3.16 11.24 2.49
C ASN A 120 -2.95 9.95 1.73
N GLN A 121 -2.50 8.90 2.41
CA GLN A 121 -2.38 7.56 1.81
C GLN A 121 -3.76 6.99 1.48
N SER A 122 -4.71 7.05 2.42
CA SER A 122 -6.09 6.61 2.18
C SER A 122 -6.75 7.37 1.03
N MET A 123 -6.55 8.70 0.97
CA MET A 123 -7.07 9.52 -0.14
C MET A 123 -6.42 9.17 -1.48
N GLY A 124 -5.16 8.74 -1.47
CA GLY A 124 -4.48 8.23 -2.67
C GLY A 124 -5.11 6.92 -3.17
N ILE A 125 -5.41 6.01 -2.26
CA ILE A 125 -6.04 4.72 -2.57
C ILE A 125 -7.45 4.93 -3.13
N LEU A 126 -8.28 5.71 -2.43
CA LEU A 126 -9.63 6.02 -2.89
C LEU A 126 -9.63 6.72 -4.27
N ALA A 127 -8.71 7.66 -4.49
CA ALA A 127 -8.58 8.32 -5.78
C ALA A 127 -8.17 7.34 -6.90
N GLY A 128 -7.28 6.39 -6.59
CA GLY A 128 -6.90 5.32 -7.51
C GLY A 128 -8.08 4.43 -7.87
N PHE A 129 -8.86 4.01 -6.87
CA PHE A 129 -10.07 3.22 -7.07
C PHE A 129 -11.10 3.93 -7.95
N TYR A 130 -11.48 5.17 -7.61
CA TYR A 130 -12.50 5.90 -8.39
C TYR A 130 -12.02 6.24 -9.81
N LYS A 131 -10.73 6.48 -10.00
CA LYS A 131 -10.16 6.62 -11.34
C LYS A 131 -10.34 5.34 -12.14
N TRP A 132 -9.93 4.20 -11.59
CA TRP A 132 -10.10 2.88 -12.21
C TRP A 132 -11.58 2.59 -12.48
N ALA A 133 -12.46 2.81 -11.51
CA ALA A 133 -13.90 2.57 -11.67
C ALA A 133 -14.52 3.42 -12.79
N ARG A 134 -14.04 4.63 -13.01
CA ARG A 134 -14.45 5.47 -14.12
C ARG A 134 -13.90 4.97 -15.46
N ASP A 135 -12.64 4.57 -15.48
CA ASP A 135 -11.98 4.05 -16.68
C ASP A 135 -12.65 2.73 -17.13
N GLU A 136 -13.14 1.90 -16.19
CA GLU A 136 -13.89 0.66 -16.43
C GLU A 136 -15.41 0.85 -16.60
N GLY A 137 -15.91 2.07 -16.43
CA GLY A 137 -17.33 2.41 -16.62
C GLY A 137 -18.27 2.01 -15.47
N TYR A 138 -17.73 1.74 -14.26
CA TYR A 138 -18.54 1.51 -13.06
C TYR A 138 -19.01 2.80 -12.40
N ALA A 139 -18.30 3.91 -12.61
CA ALA A 139 -18.57 5.18 -11.95
C ALA A 139 -18.55 6.34 -12.95
N ASP A 140 -19.55 7.22 -12.87
CA ASP A 140 -19.57 8.49 -13.63
C ASP A 140 -18.90 9.63 -12.87
N SER A 141 -18.76 9.48 -11.55
CA SER A 141 -18.34 10.54 -10.62
C SER A 141 -17.30 10.07 -9.63
N GLU A 142 -16.58 11.03 -9.04
CA GLU A 142 -15.62 10.79 -7.96
C GLU A 142 -15.80 11.82 -6.82
N PRO A 143 -15.46 11.47 -5.57
CA PRO A 143 -15.59 12.38 -4.42
C PRO A 143 -14.57 13.50 -4.40
N PHE A 144 -13.65 13.58 -5.36
CA PHE A 144 -12.48 14.45 -5.30
C PHE A 144 -12.60 15.70 -6.16
N THR A 145 -11.93 16.75 -5.70
CA THR A 145 -11.66 17.95 -6.49
C THR A 145 -10.16 18.09 -6.66
N TYR A 146 -9.72 18.43 -7.87
CA TYR A 146 -8.32 18.59 -8.19
C TYR A 146 -8.02 20.04 -8.56
N ARG A 147 -6.81 20.48 -8.21
CA ARG A 147 -6.24 21.73 -8.70
C ARG A 147 -5.01 21.46 -9.55
N GLN A 148 -4.78 22.30 -10.53
CA GLN A 148 -3.51 22.31 -11.24
C GLN A 148 -2.41 22.78 -10.30
N ALA A 149 -1.28 22.08 -10.31
CA ALA A 149 -0.10 22.47 -9.55
C ALA A 149 1.12 22.39 -10.46
N VAL A 150 2.04 23.29 -10.22
CA VAL A 150 3.31 23.37 -10.94
C VAL A 150 4.42 23.18 -9.92
N TRP A 151 5.31 22.24 -10.18
CA TRP A 151 6.48 21.98 -9.35
C TRP A 151 7.76 22.24 -10.15
N ALA A 152 8.69 22.92 -9.53
CA ALA A 152 10.07 23.00 -10.02
C ALA A 152 10.92 21.97 -9.27
N PHE A 153 11.52 21.03 -9.97
CA PHE A 153 12.44 20.06 -9.40
C PHE A 153 13.66 19.89 -10.32
N LYS A 154 14.85 20.13 -9.77
CA LYS A 154 16.13 20.06 -10.52
C LYS A 154 16.09 20.81 -11.86
N GLY A 155 15.54 22.04 -11.86
CA GLY A 155 15.45 22.87 -13.08
C GLY A 155 14.35 22.47 -14.07
N GLN A 156 13.61 21.39 -13.81
CA GLN A 156 12.47 20.97 -14.65
C GLN A 156 11.15 21.44 -14.05
N VAL A 157 10.31 22.03 -14.87
CA VAL A 157 8.94 22.41 -14.49
C VAL A 157 8.00 21.24 -14.80
N ARG A 158 7.41 20.64 -13.76
CA ARG A 158 6.38 19.62 -13.90
C ARG A 158 5.02 20.20 -13.58
N ARG A 159 4.05 19.91 -14.42
CA ARG A 159 2.64 20.27 -14.20
C ARG A 159 1.87 19.00 -13.87
N GLY A 160 0.94 19.09 -12.94
CA GLY A 160 0.09 17.96 -12.60
C GLY A 160 -1.14 18.37 -11.79
N ARG A 161 -2.01 17.41 -11.55
CA ARG A 161 -3.24 17.59 -10.77
C ARG A 161 -2.99 17.13 -9.33
N VAL A 162 -3.34 17.97 -8.37
CA VAL A 162 -3.27 17.64 -6.93
C VAL A 162 -4.66 17.51 -6.36
N ASN A 163 -4.92 16.40 -5.70
CA ASN A 163 -6.15 16.15 -4.97
C ASN A 163 -6.22 17.11 -3.77
N GLN A 164 -7.27 17.94 -3.71
CA GLN A 164 -7.47 18.95 -2.67
C GLN A 164 -7.86 18.35 -1.32
N SER A 165 -8.31 17.10 -1.27
CA SER A 165 -8.65 16.42 -0.01
C SER A 165 -7.42 16.05 0.81
N ARG A 166 -6.21 16.18 0.26
CA ARG A 166 -4.97 15.90 0.99
C ARG A 166 -4.70 16.95 2.05
N ARG A 167 -4.31 16.50 3.24
CA ARG A 167 -3.91 17.35 4.36
C ARG A 167 -2.45 17.74 4.23
N ARG A 168 -2.13 18.96 4.66
CA ARG A 168 -0.74 19.41 4.75
C ARG A 168 -0.04 18.57 5.83
N GLN A 169 1.02 17.90 5.46
CA GLN A 169 1.90 17.24 6.43
C GLN A 169 2.75 18.32 7.11
N ALA A 170 2.89 18.22 8.42
CA ALA A 170 3.93 18.94 9.12
C ALA A 170 5.28 18.57 8.50
N LYS A 171 6.18 19.54 8.34
CA LYS A 171 7.56 19.23 7.97
C LYS A 171 8.07 18.25 9.01
N PRO A 172 8.71 17.12 8.59
CA PRO A 172 9.30 16.23 9.55
C PRO A 172 10.24 17.03 10.43
N HIS A 173 9.96 17.03 11.72
CA HIS A 173 10.87 17.62 12.69
C HIS A 173 12.07 16.68 12.75
N VAL A 174 13.09 17.00 11.99
CA VAL A 174 14.34 16.22 12.01
C VAL A 174 15.05 16.60 13.30
N THR A 175 14.59 16.03 14.41
CA THR A 175 15.43 15.94 15.60
C THR A 175 16.44 14.83 15.32
N ILE A 176 17.63 15.21 14.94
CA ILE A 176 18.73 14.25 14.82
C ILE A 176 19.00 13.76 16.23
N LYS A 177 18.58 12.54 16.53
CA LYS A 177 18.92 11.88 17.77
C LYS A 177 20.30 11.25 17.55
N TYR A 178 21.29 11.84 18.16
CA TYR A 178 22.60 11.22 18.23
C TYR A 178 22.57 10.18 19.35
N LEU A 179 22.99 8.96 19.05
CA LEU A 179 23.45 8.03 20.06
C LEU A 179 24.91 8.39 20.30
N ASP A 180 25.28 8.63 21.55
CA ASP A 180 26.68 8.73 21.90
C ASP A 180 27.41 7.37 21.73
N ASP A 181 28.73 7.40 21.83
CA ASP A 181 29.53 6.21 21.57
C ASP A 181 29.26 5.10 22.60
N ASP A 182 28.99 5.43 23.85
CA ASP A 182 28.69 4.48 24.90
C ASP A 182 27.36 3.76 24.66
N PHE A 183 26.30 4.50 24.29
CA PHE A 183 25.03 3.89 23.92
C PHE A 183 25.12 3.07 22.63
N THR A 184 25.95 3.49 21.69
CA THR A 184 26.21 2.75 20.46
C THR A 184 26.91 1.43 20.75
N ASP A 185 27.92 1.42 21.61
CA ASP A 185 28.62 0.22 22.02
C ASP A 185 27.70 -0.73 22.80
N MET A 186 26.93 -0.19 23.75
CA MET A 186 25.95 -0.97 24.51
C MET A 186 24.86 -1.58 23.57
N PHE A 187 24.38 -0.84 22.58
CA PHE A 187 23.44 -1.34 21.60
C PHE A 187 24.03 -2.49 20.78
N LEU A 188 25.27 -2.37 20.30
CA LEU A 188 25.95 -3.41 19.53
C LEU A 188 26.24 -4.66 20.38
N LYS A 189 26.64 -4.49 21.65
CA LYS A 189 26.79 -5.58 22.61
C LYS A 189 25.45 -6.30 22.84
N GLY A 190 24.36 -5.55 23.06
CA GLY A 190 23.04 -6.13 23.24
C GLY A 190 22.58 -6.96 22.04
N LEU A 191 22.83 -6.51 20.80
CA LEU A 191 22.53 -7.29 19.59
C LEU A 191 23.38 -8.57 19.48
N ALA A 192 24.57 -8.57 20.05
CA ALA A 192 25.44 -9.74 20.15
C ALA A 192 25.08 -10.66 21.33
N GLY A 193 24.08 -10.32 22.14
CA GLY A 193 23.70 -11.10 23.34
C GLY A 193 24.65 -10.94 24.49
N LEU A 194 25.34 -9.80 24.55
CA LEU A 194 26.27 -9.47 25.62
C LEU A 194 25.66 -8.44 26.58
N SER A 195 26.04 -8.49 27.84
CA SER A 195 25.77 -7.45 28.83
C SER A 195 26.63 -6.20 28.55
N PRO A 196 26.34 -5.03 29.19
CA PRO A 196 27.18 -3.85 29.08
C PRO A 196 28.66 -4.09 29.37
N ASP A 197 28.94 -4.99 30.26
CA ASP A 197 30.32 -5.38 30.68
C ASP A 197 31.01 -6.28 29.65
N GLY A 198 30.29 -6.73 28.62
CA GLY A 198 30.82 -7.60 27.56
C GLY A 198 30.71 -9.11 27.86
N GLU A 199 30.14 -9.48 29.00
CA GLU A 199 29.87 -10.87 29.36
C GLU A 199 28.59 -11.38 28.64
N ARG A 200 28.46 -12.70 28.51
CA ARG A 200 27.27 -13.31 27.91
C ARG A 200 26.02 -13.05 28.77
N ASP A 201 25.00 -12.39 28.19
CA ASP A 201 23.74 -12.21 28.89
C ASP A 201 22.89 -13.50 28.87
N LEU A 202 22.84 -14.21 30.00
CA LEU A 202 22.05 -15.44 30.16
C LEU A 202 20.52 -15.22 30.06
N ARG A 203 20.05 -14.01 30.18
CA ARG A 203 18.62 -13.64 30.02
C ARG A 203 18.25 -13.40 28.57
N TYR A 204 19.24 -13.20 27.70
CA TYR A 204 19.02 -12.93 26.30
C TYR A 204 18.46 -14.17 25.60
N ARG A 205 17.25 -14.05 25.04
CA ARG A 205 16.53 -15.12 24.32
C ARG A 205 16.48 -14.93 22.81
N GLY A 206 17.21 -13.96 22.27
CA GLY A 206 17.27 -13.68 20.86
C GLY A 206 17.94 -14.82 20.07
N ARG A 207 17.50 -14.99 18.82
CA ARG A 207 18.10 -15.91 17.84
C ARG A 207 18.97 -15.13 16.87
N GLU A 208 19.85 -15.83 16.12
CA GLU A 208 20.63 -15.23 15.02
C GLU A 208 21.55 -14.07 15.47
N LEU A 209 22.25 -14.23 16.58
CA LEU A 209 23.11 -13.20 17.19
C LEU A 209 24.13 -12.62 16.21
N ALA A 210 24.80 -13.47 15.43
CA ALA A 210 25.79 -13.04 14.45
C ALA A 210 25.17 -12.15 13.36
N ARG A 211 24.02 -12.55 12.85
CA ARG A 211 23.28 -11.77 11.86
C ARG A 211 22.82 -10.43 12.42
N ASN A 212 22.23 -10.43 13.61
CA ASN A 212 21.72 -9.21 14.24
C ASN A 212 22.85 -8.23 14.56
N SER A 213 23.98 -8.72 15.05
CA SER A 213 25.17 -7.91 15.28
C SER A 213 25.73 -7.32 13.98
N ALA A 214 25.80 -8.12 12.90
CA ALA A 214 26.25 -7.65 11.60
C ALA A 214 25.32 -6.55 11.04
N ILE A 215 24.01 -6.75 11.10
CA ILE A 215 23.00 -5.77 10.67
C ILE A 215 23.12 -4.49 11.51
N GLY A 216 23.23 -4.61 12.83
CA GLY A 216 23.40 -3.46 13.74
C GLY A 216 24.64 -2.63 13.38
N ARG A 217 25.77 -3.28 13.13
CA ARG A 217 27.02 -2.61 12.71
C ARG A 217 26.85 -1.90 11.37
N VAL A 218 26.19 -2.52 10.40
CA VAL A 218 25.91 -1.88 9.11
C VAL A 218 25.01 -0.66 9.28
N ILE A 219 23.95 -0.76 10.10
CA ILE A 219 23.04 0.38 10.35
C ILE A 219 23.80 1.54 11.01
N VAL A 220 24.61 1.26 12.04
CA VAL A 220 25.39 2.27 12.75
C VAL A 220 26.45 2.90 11.84
N SER A 221 27.13 2.11 11.00
CA SER A 221 28.19 2.61 10.11
C SER A 221 27.69 3.33 8.87
N SER A 222 26.48 2.98 8.37
CA SER A 222 25.91 3.53 7.14
C SER A 222 24.84 4.61 7.39
N GLY A 223 24.44 4.81 8.66
CA GLY A 223 23.44 5.80 9.03
C GLY A 223 23.86 7.22 8.66
N PRO A 224 22.92 8.10 8.23
CA PRO A 224 23.24 9.49 7.97
C PRO A 224 23.53 10.19 9.31
N GLY A 225 24.78 10.46 9.58
CA GLY A 225 25.20 11.14 10.82
C GLY A 225 26.29 10.44 11.63
N VAL A 226 26.55 9.18 11.38
CA VAL A 226 27.71 8.52 11.95
C VAL A 226 28.94 8.93 11.16
N HIS A 227 29.96 9.47 11.80
CA HIS A 227 31.27 9.70 11.20
C HIS A 227 31.82 8.35 10.71
N VAL A 228 31.66 8.07 9.42
CA VAL A 228 32.28 6.90 8.79
C VAL A 228 33.79 7.15 8.79
N PRO A 229 34.61 6.34 9.49
CA PRO A 229 36.05 6.46 9.38
C PRO A 229 36.47 6.46 7.92
N ALA A 230 37.42 7.31 7.56
CA ALA A 230 37.81 7.56 6.15
C ALA A 230 38.17 6.29 5.35
N GLY A 231 38.51 5.18 6.03
CA GLY A 231 38.79 3.89 5.42
C GLY A 231 37.58 3.13 4.86
N LEU A 232 36.34 3.44 5.29
CA LEU A 232 35.13 2.76 4.77
C LEU A 232 34.49 3.46 3.57
N ARG A 233 34.98 4.64 3.18
CA ARG A 233 34.50 5.35 1.97
C ARG A 233 34.84 4.61 0.67
N GLY A 234 35.85 3.76 0.67
CA GLY A 234 36.24 2.92 -0.47
C GLY A 234 35.31 1.73 -0.71
N ALA A 235 34.72 1.16 0.35
CA ALA A 235 33.83 0.01 0.21
C ALA A 235 32.47 0.32 -0.41
N ARG A 236 32.05 1.61 -0.40
CA ARG A 236 30.78 2.04 -0.98
C ARG A 236 30.83 2.11 -2.51
N ALA A 237 32.01 2.26 -3.09
CA ALA A 237 32.21 2.31 -4.53
C ALA A 237 32.23 0.92 -5.20
N SER A 238 32.59 -0.13 -4.47
CA SER A 238 32.65 -1.49 -5.01
C SER A 238 31.32 -2.25 -4.97
N LEU A 239 30.38 -1.86 -4.07
CA LEU A 239 29.06 -2.49 -3.99
C LEU A 239 28.05 -1.97 -5.04
N THR A 240 28.36 -0.85 -5.71
CA THR A 240 27.50 -0.30 -6.78
C THR A 240 27.96 -0.72 -8.20
N ALA A 241 29.11 -1.38 -8.32
CA ALA A 241 29.68 -1.75 -9.63
C ALA A 241 29.23 -3.14 -10.13
N ASP A 242 28.64 -3.98 -9.29
CA ASP A 242 28.28 -5.37 -9.66
C ASP A 242 26.77 -5.64 -9.79
N CYS A 243 25.93 -4.61 -9.74
CA CYS A 243 24.57 -4.73 -10.26
C CYS A 243 24.62 -4.49 -11.76
N GLY A 244 24.99 -5.54 -12.50
CA GLY A 244 24.94 -5.57 -13.95
C GLY A 244 23.59 -5.08 -14.44
N ALA A 245 23.60 -4.01 -15.21
CA ALA A 245 22.45 -3.53 -15.95
C ALA A 245 21.97 -4.66 -16.89
N ALA A 246 20.91 -5.35 -16.49
CA ALA A 246 20.14 -6.16 -17.42
C ALA A 246 19.51 -5.19 -18.42
N VAL A 247 20.06 -5.15 -19.63
CA VAL A 247 19.47 -4.49 -20.78
C VAL A 247 18.15 -5.19 -21.06
N VAL A 248 17.06 -4.54 -20.73
CA VAL A 248 15.72 -4.96 -21.14
C VAL A 248 15.57 -4.52 -22.60
N PRO A 249 15.37 -5.45 -23.56
CA PRO A 249 15.11 -5.06 -24.94
C PRO A 249 13.73 -4.38 -25.04
N ASP A 250 13.66 -3.28 -25.78
CA ASP A 250 12.41 -2.56 -26.08
C ASP A 250 11.36 -3.50 -26.69
N PRO A 251 10.10 -3.48 -26.21
CA PRO A 251 9.03 -4.21 -26.85
C PRO A 251 8.65 -3.50 -28.16
N VAL A 252 8.82 -4.24 -29.25
CA VAL A 252 8.33 -3.91 -30.58
C VAL A 252 6.83 -3.61 -30.53
N ARG A 253 6.44 -2.42 -30.99
CA ARG A 253 5.04 -2.03 -31.24
C ARG A 253 4.39 -2.98 -32.23
N GLY A 254 3.46 -3.79 -31.75
CA GLY A 254 2.54 -4.57 -32.55
C GLY A 254 1.12 -4.25 -32.11
N HIS A 255 0.44 -3.36 -32.83
CA HIS A 255 -1.00 -3.15 -32.74
C HIS A 255 -1.72 -4.42 -33.22
N GLN A 256 -2.40 -5.12 -32.32
CA GLN A 256 -3.64 -5.85 -32.66
C GLN A 256 -4.49 -5.95 -31.39
N GLY A 257 -5.67 -5.32 -31.44
CA GLY A 257 -6.66 -5.36 -30.37
C GLY A 257 -7.20 -6.78 -30.16
N LYS A 258 -6.83 -7.36 -29.02
CA LYS A 258 -7.61 -8.44 -28.42
C LYS A 258 -8.33 -7.85 -27.22
N GLN A 259 -9.66 -7.80 -27.33
CA GLN A 259 -10.53 -7.58 -26.18
C GLN A 259 -10.19 -8.63 -25.12
N VAL A 260 -9.63 -8.17 -24.02
CA VAL A 260 -9.47 -8.99 -22.82
C VAL A 260 -10.85 -9.13 -22.20
N PRO A 261 -11.37 -10.36 -21.97
CA PRO A 261 -12.68 -10.55 -21.33
C PRO A 261 -12.66 -9.81 -19.96
N ARG A 262 -13.72 -9.08 -19.67
CA ARG A 262 -13.87 -8.37 -18.40
C ARG A 262 -13.82 -9.38 -17.25
N VAL A 263 -13.21 -8.99 -16.12
CA VAL A 263 -13.08 -9.85 -14.92
C VAL A 263 -14.43 -10.38 -14.44
N VAL A 264 -15.51 -9.63 -14.68
CA VAL A 264 -16.90 -10.04 -14.39
C VAL A 264 -17.30 -11.31 -15.16
N ASP A 265 -16.90 -11.44 -16.44
CA ASP A 265 -17.18 -12.65 -17.22
C ASP A 265 -16.40 -13.85 -16.69
N ARG A 266 -15.24 -13.60 -16.04
CA ARG A 266 -14.44 -14.65 -15.41
C ARG A 266 -15.03 -15.16 -14.08
N LEU A 267 -15.76 -14.31 -13.36
CA LEU A 267 -16.46 -14.72 -12.13
C LEU A 267 -17.81 -15.39 -12.41
N ARG A 268 -18.50 -15.03 -13.51
CA ARG A 268 -19.76 -15.68 -13.93
C ARG A 268 -19.60 -17.13 -14.38
N LEU A 269 -18.42 -17.50 -14.85
CA LEU A 269 -18.15 -18.87 -15.31
C LEU A 269 -17.77 -19.83 -14.16
N ALA A 270 -17.75 -19.34 -12.90
CA ALA A 270 -17.45 -20.11 -11.70
C ALA A 270 -18.69 -20.42 -10.81
N GLY A 271 -19.90 -20.06 -11.28
CA GLY A 271 -21.17 -20.40 -10.64
C GLY A 271 -21.87 -21.57 -11.31
#